data_bf899e97a2e8766e7e7a778b4865884a
#
_entry.id   bf899e97a2e8766e7e7a778b4865884a
#
_cell.length_a   1.000
_cell.length_b   1.000
_cell.length_c   1.000
_cell.angle_alpha   90.00
_cell.angle_beta   90.00
_cell.angle_gamma   90.00
#
_symmetry.space_group_name_H-M   'P 1'
#
loop_
_entity.id
_entity.type
_entity.pdbx_description
1 polymer ?
#
loop_
_entity_poly.entity_id
_entity_poly.type
_entity_poly.pdbx_seq_one_letter_code
_entity_poly.pdbx_strand_id
1 'polypeptide(L)'
;MVLVIWLSNDRPIGFSTSDKIQYGEQANMHLHIIDPERRNRGTGAECVRRSADIYLQRLKLKRLFCEPNAFNVAPNRTLQKVGFKYLKTHMTVPGPLNFHQAVNRWMIER
;
A
#
# COMPACT_ATOMS: atom_id res chain seq x y z
N MET A 1 -13.85 -0.63 4.75
CA MET A 1 -12.80 -0.33 3.75
C MET A 1 -12.76 1.17 3.49
N VAL A 2 -11.59 1.75 3.41
CA VAL A 2 -11.41 3.17 3.07
C VAL A 2 -10.66 3.26 1.75
N LEU A 3 -11.05 4.21 0.89
CA LEU A 3 -10.50 4.39 -0.45
C LEU A 3 -9.89 5.78 -0.58
N VAL A 4 -8.68 5.86 -1.12
CA VAL A 4 -8.02 7.12 -1.50
C VAL A 4 -7.71 7.07 -2.98
N ILE A 5 -8.25 8.03 -3.73
CA ILE A 5 -8.00 8.13 -5.18
C ILE A 5 -6.91 9.15 -5.45
N TRP A 6 -5.96 8.79 -6.31
CA TRP A 6 -4.86 9.66 -6.70
C TRP A 6 -5.19 10.35 -8.02
N LEU A 7 -5.05 11.67 -8.03
CA LEU A 7 -5.32 12.47 -9.23
C LEU A 7 -4.06 13.21 -9.67
N SER A 8 -3.89 13.32 -10.98
CA SER A 8 -2.89 14.19 -11.59
C SER A 8 -3.56 14.94 -12.73
N ASN A 9 -3.58 16.28 -12.65
CA ASN A 9 -4.29 17.14 -13.59
C ASN A 9 -5.76 16.70 -13.78
N ASP A 10 -6.42 16.44 -12.63
CA ASP A 10 -7.83 16.00 -12.55
C ASP A 10 -8.11 14.64 -13.20
N ARG A 11 -7.08 13.86 -13.50
CA ARG A 11 -7.21 12.51 -14.07
C ARG A 11 -6.80 11.47 -13.05
N PRO A 12 -7.61 10.41 -12.83
CA PRO A 12 -7.22 9.32 -11.95
C PRO A 12 -5.99 8.60 -12.49
N ILE A 13 -4.97 8.44 -11.63
CA ILE A 13 -3.73 7.73 -11.96
C ILE A 13 -3.55 6.46 -11.14
N GLY A 14 -4.30 6.32 -10.09
CA GLY A 14 -4.26 5.16 -9.22
C GLY A 14 -5.11 5.38 -7.99
N PHE A 15 -5.10 4.40 -7.12
CA PHE A 15 -5.81 4.50 -5.85
C PHE A 15 -5.20 3.55 -4.83
N SER A 16 -5.53 3.77 -3.57
CA SER A 16 -5.22 2.85 -2.50
C SER A 16 -6.50 2.51 -1.75
N THR A 17 -6.51 1.34 -1.14
CA THR A 17 -7.59 0.91 -0.25
C THR A 17 -7.00 0.46 1.06
N SER A 18 -7.79 0.49 2.13
CA SER A 18 -7.40 -0.14 3.38
C SER A 18 -8.50 -1.10 3.84
N ASP A 19 -8.08 -2.22 4.39
CA ASP A 19 -8.97 -3.22 4.96
C ASP A 19 -8.38 -3.82 6.23
N LYS A 20 -9.06 -4.80 6.80
CA LYS A 20 -8.67 -5.42 8.08
C LYS A 20 -8.38 -4.36 9.13
N ILE A 21 -9.26 -3.35 9.19
CA ILE A 21 -9.07 -2.16 10.01
C ILE A 21 -9.40 -2.48 11.46
N GLN A 22 -8.41 -2.25 12.34
CA GLN A 22 -8.60 -2.23 13.78
C GLN A 22 -8.35 -0.79 14.22
N TYR A 23 -9.40 -0.02 14.35
CA TYR A 23 -9.33 1.41 14.64
C TYR A 23 -8.48 1.69 15.90
N GLY A 24 -7.57 2.62 15.77
CA GLY A 24 -6.64 2.94 16.85
C GLY A 24 -5.43 2.02 16.95
N GLU A 25 -5.37 0.96 16.13
CA GLU A 25 -4.29 -0.03 16.20
C GLU A 25 -3.59 -0.23 14.85
N GLN A 26 -4.24 -0.93 13.93
CA GLN A 26 -3.61 -1.31 12.67
C GLN A 26 -4.60 -1.53 11.55
N ALA A 27 -4.09 -1.51 10.32
CA ALA A 27 -4.82 -1.85 9.10
C ALA A 27 -3.85 -2.32 8.04
N ASN A 28 -4.39 -2.92 6.97
CA ASN A 28 -3.64 -3.24 5.77
C ASN A 28 -3.98 -2.23 4.67
N MET A 29 -2.98 -1.86 3.87
CA MET A 29 -3.14 -0.97 2.73
C MET A 29 -2.82 -1.74 1.44
N HIS A 30 -3.61 -1.48 0.40
CA HIS A 30 -3.42 -2.04 -0.93
C HIS A 30 -3.23 -0.92 -1.94
N LEU A 31 -2.33 -1.12 -2.90
CA LEU A 31 -1.96 -0.12 -3.89
C LEU A 31 -2.39 -0.58 -5.28
N HIS A 32 -2.98 0.35 -6.06
CA HIS A 32 -3.40 0.08 -7.43
C HIS A 32 -3.03 1.26 -8.32
N ILE A 33 -2.18 1.05 -9.31
CA ILE A 33 -1.78 2.08 -10.26
C ILE A 33 -2.51 1.84 -11.58
N ILE A 34 -3.36 2.78 -11.96
CA ILE A 34 -4.17 2.69 -13.19
C ILE A 34 -3.33 3.08 -14.41
N ASP A 35 -2.46 4.09 -14.28
CA ASP A 35 -1.64 4.59 -15.37
C ASP A 35 -0.18 4.17 -15.18
N PRO A 36 0.27 3.08 -15.86
CA PRO A 36 1.64 2.60 -15.68
C PRO A 36 2.71 3.55 -16.22
N GLU A 37 2.39 4.48 -17.11
CA GLU A 37 3.36 5.44 -17.63
C GLU A 37 3.84 6.42 -16.56
N ARG A 38 3.08 6.59 -15.49
CA ARG A 38 3.41 7.49 -14.40
C ARG A 38 4.28 6.85 -13.31
N ARG A 39 4.57 5.56 -13.42
CA ARG A 39 5.30 4.81 -12.37
C ARG A 39 6.71 5.33 -12.11
N ASN A 40 7.38 5.87 -13.15
CA ASN A 40 8.80 6.22 -13.08
C ASN A 40 9.07 7.68 -12.73
N ARG A 41 8.07 8.45 -12.31
CA ARG A 41 8.20 9.90 -12.08
C ARG A 41 8.20 10.31 -10.61
N GLY A 42 8.37 9.37 -9.69
CA GLY A 42 8.31 9.68 -8.26
C GLY A 42 6.89 9.92 -7.73
N THR A 43 5.92 10.01 -8.62
CA THR A 43 4.51 10.25 -8.27
C THR A 43 3.95 9.12 -7.41
N GLY A 44 4.34 7.86 -7.72
CA GLY A 44 3.90 6.70 -6.95
C GLY A 44 4.31 6.78 -5.49
N ALA A 45 5.58 7.14 -5.23
CA ALA A 45 6.07 7.27 -3.86
C ALA A 45 5.33 8.36 -3.09
N GLU A 46 5.08 9.50 -3.72
CA GLU A 46 4.33 10.59 -3.10
C GLU A 46 2.89 10.18 -2.80
N CYS A 47 2.22 9.51 -3.72
CA CYS A 47 0.86 9.03 -3.52
C CYS A 47 0.79 8.00 -2.38
N VAL A 48 1.75 7.09 -2.31
CA VAL A 48 1.83 6.10 -1.23
C VAL A 48 2.04 6.78 0.11
N ARG A 49 2.96 7.76 0.17
CA ARG A 49 3.23 8.52 1.40
C ARG A 49 1.98 9.22 1.89
N ARG A 50 1.29 9.94 1.00
CA ARG A 50 0.05 10.65 1.36
C ARG A 50 -1.06 9.72 1.79
N SER A 51 -1.22 8.59 1.09
CA SER A 51 -2.21 7.57 1.47
C SER A 51 -1.91 7.03 2.86
N ALA A 52 -0.66 6.67 3.13
CA ALA A 52 -0.25 6.18 4.44
C ALA A 52 -0.55 7.19 5.55
N ASP A 53 -0.22 8.46 5.32
CA ASP A 53 -0.50 9.53 6.29
C ASP A 53 -2.00 9.68 6.54
N ILE A 54 -2.81 9.61 5.49
CA ILE A 54 -4.27 9.71 5.62
C ILE A 54 -4.81 8.57 6.48
N TYR A 55 -4.40 7.32 6.20
CA TYR A 55 -4.86 6.16 6.97
C TYR A 55 -4.40 6.22 8.42
N LEU A 56 -3.12 6.53 8.63
CA LEU A 56 -2.58 6.63 9.99
C LEU A 56 -3.31 7.69 10.81
N GLN A 57 -3.59 8.85 10.20
CA GLN A 57 -4.27 9.95 10.87
C GLN A 57 -5.75 9.68 11.08
N ARG A 58 -6.47 9.34 10.00
CA ARG A 58 -7.93 9.20 10.03
C ARG A 58 -8.41 8.01 10.83
N LEU A 59 -7.68 6.92 10.77
CA LEU A 59 -8.01 5.69 11.50
C LEU A 59 -7.27 5.60 12.83
N LYS A 60 -6.46 6.61 13.16
CA LYS A 60 -5.66 6.71 14.39
C LYS A 60 -4.80 5.47 14.61
N LEU A 61 -4.17 4.99 13.53
CA LEU A 61 -3.40 3.77 13.56
C LEU A 61 -2.04 3.97 14.21
N LYS A 62 -1.57 2.93 14.90
CA LYS A 62 -0.19 2.81 15.34
C LYS A 62 0.68 2.20 14.26
N ARG A 63 0.11 1.30 13.46
CA ARG A 63 0.81 0.55 12.41
C ARG A 63 -0.05 0.43 11.17
N LEU A 64 0.60 0.53 10.01
CA LEU A 64 -0.02 0.28 8.72
C LEU A 64 0.83 -0.72 7.96
N PHE A 65 0.22 -1.78 7.46
CA PHE A 65 0.89 -2.85 6.72
C PHE A 65 0.56 -2.79 5.24
N CYS A 66 1.49 -3.23 4.42
CA CYS A 66 1.27 -3.40 2.98
C CYS A 66 2.01 -4.65 2.52
N GLU A 67 1.33 -5.48 1.72
CA GLU A 67 1.84 -6.79 1.32
C GLU A 67 1.80 -6.98 -0.19
N PRO A 68 2.69 -6.32 -0.97
CA PRO A 68 2.79 -6.55 -2.40
C PRO A 68 3.41 -7.91 -2.71
N ASN A 69 3.14 -8.42 -3.92
CA ASN A 69 3.80 -9.62 -4.41
C ASN A 69 5.32 -9.47 -4.30
N ALA A 70 6.00 -10.50 -3.79
CA ALA A 70 7.43 -10.44 -3.50
C ALA A 70 8.29 -10.23 -4.75
N PHE A 71 7.81 -10.67 -5.92
CA PHE A 71 8.55 -10.56 -7.18
C PHE A 71 8.27 -9.26 -7.94
N ASN A 72 7.35 -8.44 -7.44
CA ASN A 72 6.99 -7.17 -8.07
C ASN A 72 7.91 -6.06 -7.55
N VAL A 73 8.94 -5.73 -8.31
CA VAL A 73 10.03 -4.84 -7.85
C VAL A 73 9.52 -3.43 -7.52
N ALA A 74 8.67 -2.85 -8.38
CA ALA A 74 8.26 -1.45 -8.25
C ALA A 74 7.55 -1.13 -6.92
N PRO A 75 6.49 -1.84 -6.52
CA PRO A 75 5.83 -1.52 -5.26
C PRO A 75 6.71 -1.78 -4.03
N ASN A 76 7.55 -2.81 -4.06
CA ASN A 76 8.46 -3.07 -2.95
C ASN A 76 9.49 -1.94 -2.77
N ARG A 77 10.05 -1.45 -3.87
CA ARG A 77 10.94 -0.29 -3.85
C ARG A 77 10.25 0.96 -3.34
N THR A 78 9.03 1.19 -3.79
CA THR A 78 8.26 2.36 -3.40
C THR A 78 8.00 2.38 -1.89
N LEU A 79 7.61 1.23 -1.32
CA LEU A 79 7.39 1.14 0.12
C LEU A 79 8.67 1.41 0.92
N GLN A 80 9.79 0.86 0.48
CA GLN A 80 11.08 1.11 1.12
C GLN A 80 11.42 2.61 1.07
N LYS A 81 11.24 3.23 -0.08
CA LYS A 81 11.53 4.66 -0.29
C LYS A 81 10.68 5.57 0.59
N VAL A 82 9.42 5.20 0.80
CA VAL A 82 8.49 5.95 1.65
C VAL A 82 8.80 5.81 3.14
N GLY A 83 9.51 4.77 3.52
CA GLY A 83 9.93 4.56 4.91
C GLY A 83 9.27 3.37 5.59
N PHE A 84 8.57 2.53 4.84
CA PHE A 84 8.09 1.27 5.38
C PHE A 84 9.29 0.36 5.66
N LYS A 85 9.18 -0.45 6.71
CA LYS A 85 10.19 -1.44 7.08
C LYS A 85 9.78 -2.81 6.60
N TYR A 86 10.70 -3.53 5.98
CA TYR A 86 10.49 -4.92 5.59
C TYR A 86 10.45 -5.80 6.84
N LEU A 87 9.42 -6.63 6.94
CA LEU A 87 9.27 -7.55 8.06
C LEU A 87 9.59 -8.99 7.67
N LYS A 88 8.97 -9.51 6.62
CA LYS A 88 9.12 -10.89 6.20
C LYS A 88 8.52 -11.13 4.83
N THR A 89 8.89 -12.27 4.24
CA THR A 89 8.25 -12.80 3.04
C THR A 89 7.48 -14.06 3.45
N HIS A 90 6.23 -14.17 3.03
CA HIS A 90 5.41 -15.33 3.35
C HIS A 90 4.43 -15.63 2.23
N MET A 91 3.87 -16.84 2.26
CA MET A 91 2.83 -17.23 1.32
C MET A 91 1.47 -16.75 1.82
N THR A 92 0.67 -16.20 0.92
CA THR A 92 -0.71 -15.85 1.27
C THR A 92 -1.57 -17.09 1.34
N VAL A 93 -2.56 -17.07 2.24
CA VAL A 93 -3.59 -18.12 2.30
C VAL A 93 -4.59 -17.85 1.18
N PRO A 94 -4.89 -18.84 0.32
CA PRO A 94 -5.83 -18.62 -0.77
C PRO A 94 -7.25 -18.39 -0.25
N GLY A 95 -7.89 -17.35 -0.77
CA GLY A 95 -9.33 -17.13 -0.64
C GLY A 95 -10.01 -17.49 -1.95
N PRO A 96 -11.32 -17.28 -2.07
CA PRO A 96 -12.06 -17.62 -3.29
C PRO A 96 -11.56 -16.95 -4.56
N LEU A 97 -10.91 -15.78 -4.44
CA LEU A 97 -10.39 -15.00 -5.57
C LEU A 97 -8.88 -14.84 -5.53
N ASN A 98 -8.19 -15.52 -4.60
CA ASN A 98 -6.76 -15.35 -4.41
C ASN A 98 -5.99 -16.60 -4.83
N PHE A 99 -4.80 -16.37 -5.37
CA PHE A 99 -3.85 -17.43 -5.67
C PHE A 99 -2.84 -17.55 -4.53
N HIS A 100 -2.21 -18.72 -4.42
CA HIS A 100 -0.99 -18.83 -3.62
C HIS A 100 0.07 -17.94 -4.24
N GLN A 101 0.57 -16.99 -3.46
CA GLN A 101 1.66 -16.12 -3.90
C GLN A 101 2.56 -15.74 -2.72
N ALA A 102 3.83 -15.56 -3.01
CA ALA A 102 4.74 -14.99 -2.05
C ALA A 102 4.53 -13.48 -1.99
N VAL A 103 4.39 -12.93 -0.79
CA VAL A 103 4.28 -11.49 -0.56
C VAL A 103 5.35 -11.05 0.41
N ASN A 104 5.81 -9.81 0.25
CA ASN A 104 6.66 -9.14 1.23
C ASN A 104 5.77 -8.32 2.15
N ARG A 105 5.92 -8.53 3.46
CA ARG A 105 5.17 -7.75 4.44
C ARG A 105 5.99 -6.54 4.88
N TRP A 106 5.45 -5.37 4.65
CA TRP A 106 6.04 -4.08 5.02
C TRP A 106 5.16 -3.40 6.07
N MET A 107 5.79 -2.59 6.92
CA MET A 107 5.08 -1.88 7.98
C MET A 107 5.63 -0.47 8.14
N ILE A 108 4.74 0.49 8.40
CA ILE A 108 5.12 1.82 8.87
C ILE A 108 4.40 2.08 10.19
N GLU A 109 5.11 2.69 11.15
CA GLU A 109 4.58 3.03 12.48
C GLU A 109 4.59 4.53 12.69
N ARG A 110 3.76 4.92 13.61
CA ARG A 110 3.82 6.25 14.19
C ARG A 110 4.24 6.22 15.60
#